data_0178bb70ff1667f75c5989f0a692729f
#
_entry.id   0178bb70ff1667f75c5989f0a692729f
#
_cell.length_a   1.000
_cell.length_b   1.000
_cell.length_c   1.000
_cell.angle_alpha   90.00
_cell.angle_beta   90.00
_cell.angle_gamma   90.00
#
_symmetry.space_group_name_H-M   'P 1'
#
loop_
_entity.id
_entity.type
_entity.pdbx_description
1 polymer ?
#
loop_
_entity_poly.entity_id
_entity_poly.type
_entity_poly.pdbx_seq_one_letter_code
_entity_poly.pdbx_strand_id
1 'polypeptide(L)'
;MLELPSIFDFMGYKIYFWSRENDEPIHVHVSKGNQTENGTKFWISRDDIELVHNKGDIPKSDLRKIQKFLWANRDMIIGKWYNHFGSNN
;
A
#
# COMPACT_ATOMS: atom_id res chain seq x y z
N MET A 1 14.86 4.77 -14.16
CA MET A 1 13.96 3.91 -13.40
C MET A 1 12.61 4.57 -13.24
N LEU A 2 11.57 3.83 -13.51
CA LEU A 2 10.23 4.40 -13.46
C LEU A 2 9.64 4.25 -12.06
N GLU A 3 9.10 5.33 -11.60
CA GLU A 3 8.35 5.37 -10.36
C GLU A 3 6.90 5.00 -10.67
N LEU A 4 6.32 4.14 -9.84
CA LEU A 4 4.92 3.76 -10.04
C LEU A 4 4.01 4.88 -9.57
N PRO A 5 2.87 5.09 -10.24
CA PRO A 5 1.91 6.08 -9.77
C PRO A 5 1.37 5.67 -8.40
N SER A 6 1.05 6.65 -7.58
CA SER A 6 0.38 6.37 -6.32
C SER A 6 -1.02 5.85 -6.60
N ILE A 7 -1.46 4.87 -5.80
CA ILE A 7 -2.83 4.42 -5.86
C ILE A 7 -3.74 5.47 -5.25
N PHE A 8 -3.32 6.01 -4.11
CA PHE A 8 -4.06 7.04 -3.39
C PHE A 8 -3.09 8.03 -2.78
N ASP A 9 -3.58 9.26 -2.60
CA ASP A 9 -2.96 10.26 -1.73
C ASP A 9 -3.93 10.47 -0.58
N PHE A 10 -3.45 10.32 0.65
CA PHE A 10 -4.31 10.38 1.81
C PHE A 10 -3.56 11.04 2.96
N MET A 11 -4.06 12.18 3.43
CA MET A 11 -3.50 12.91 4.58
C MET A 11 -2.01 13.26 4.40
N GLY A 12 -1.60 13.53 3.17
CA GLY A 12 -0.19 13.82 2.90
C GLY A 12 0.67 12.59 2.73
N TYR A 13 0.09 11.41 2.82
CA TYR A 13 0.79 10.16 2.55
C TYR A 13 0.48 9.67 1.15
N LYS A 14 1.48 9.05 0.53
CA LYS A 14 1.28 8.34 -0.73
C LYS A 14 1.13 6.86 -0.44
N ILE A 15 0.13 6.26 -1.07
CA ILE A 15 -0.13 4.82 -0.97
C ILE A 15 0.14 4.25 -2.34
N TYR A 16 1.06 3.29 -2.43
CA TYR A 16 1.56 2.87 -3.74
C TYR A 16 2.01 1.42 -3.71
N PHE A 17 2.12 0.82 -4.90
CA PHE A 17 2.77 -0.46 -5.11
C PHE A 17 4.23 -0.18 -5.46
N TRP A 18 5.15 -0.95 -4.88
CA TRP A 18 6.54 -0.86 -5.27
C TRP A 18 6.80 -1.90 -6.36
N SER A 19 7.67 -1.62 -7.29
CA SER A 19 7.86 -2.46 -8.47
C SER A 19 8.42 -3.84 -8.11
N ARG A 20 8.02 -4.83 -8.88
CA ARG A 20 8.57 -6.19 -8.84
C ARG A 20 8.28 -6.95 -7.56
N GLU A 21 7.15 -6.68 -6.96
CA GLU A 21 6.76 -7.38 -5.74
C GLU A 21 5.52 -8.23 -5.93
N ASN A 22 5.26 -8.61 -7.17
CA ASN A 22 4.05 -9.37 -7.46
C ASN A 22 4.16 -10.85 -7.08
N ASP A 23 5.32 -11.31 -6.59
CA ASP A 23 5.46 -12.66 -6.05
C ASP A 23 5.15 -12.73 -4.56
N GLU A 24 4.81 -11.61 -3.95
CA GLU A 24 4.35 -11.55 -2.57
C GLU A 24 2.84 -11.42 -2.53
N PRO A 25 2.23 -11.67 -1.37
CA PRO A 25 0.80 -11.33 -1.21
C PRO A 25 0.55 -9.88 -1.53
N ILE A 26 -0.68 -9.56 -1.87
CA ILE A 26 -1.08 -8.19 -2.19
C ILE A 26 -0.70 -7.27 -1.03
N HIS A 27 -0.04 -6.18 -1.33
CA HIS A 27 0.39 -5.25 -0.31
C HIS A 27 0.55 -3.86 -0.87
N VAL A 28 0.60 -2.88 0.03
CA VAL A 28 0.88 -1.49 -0.33
C VAL A 28 2.01 -0.97 0.53
N HIS A 29 2.69 0.03 0.01
CA HIS A 29 3.64 0.83 0.77
C HIS A 29 3.02 2.19 1.01
N VAL A 30 3.34 2.79 2.16
CA VAL A 30 2.83 4.09 2.54
C VAL A 30 4.00 4.94 2.98
N SER A 31 4.15 6.12 2.39
CA SER A 31 5.22 7.03 2.79
C SER A 31 4.73 8.47 2.75
N LYS A 32 5.29 9.28 3.61
CA LYS A 32 5.00 10.70 3.59
C LYS A 32 5.93 11.34 2.57
N GLY A 33 5.34 11.99 1.58
CA GLY A 33 6.14 12.56 0.51
C GLY A 33 6.40 11.55 -0.59
N ASN A 34 7.66 11.38 -0.95
CA ASN A 34 8.01 10.56 -2.12
C ASN A 34 7.91 9.07 -1.86
N GLN A 35 7.65 8.33 -2.93
CA GLN A 35 7.70 6.88 -2.87
C GLN A 35 9.11 6.41 -2.56
N THR A 36 9.19 5.33 -1.78
CA THR A 36 10.49 4.75 -1.41
C THR A 36 10.30 3.26 -1.16
N GLU A 37 11.38 2.50 -1.30
CA GLU A 37 11.32 1.08 -0.99
C GLU A 37 11.15 0.85 0.52
N ASN A 38 11.40 1.86 1.33
CA ASN A 38 11.29 1.76 2.78
C ASN A 38 9.97 2.31 3.31
N GLY A 39 8.97 2.44 2.47
CA GLY A 39 7.63 2.82 2.92
C GLY A 39 7.06 1.80 3.88
N THR A 40 6.24 2.27 4.80
CA THR A 40 5.52 1.40 5.72
C THR A 40 4.66 0.43 4.93
N LYS A 41 4.67 -0.85 5.29
CA LYS A 41 4.08 -1.90 4.48
C LYS A 41 2.87 -2.51 5.15
N PHE A 42 1.80 -2.66 4.39
CA PHE A 42 0.58 -3.34 4.83
C PHE A 42 0.23 -4.45 3.85
N TRP A 43 -0.09 -5.63 4.34
CA TRP A 43 -0.70 -6.66 3.51
C TRP A 43 -2.19 -6.42 3.45
N ILE A 44 -2.77 -6.64 2.27
CA ILE A 44 -4.16 -6.33 1.97
C ILE A 44 -4.86 -7.60 1.54
N SER A 45 -5.95 -7.92 2.23
CA SER A 45 -6.83 -9.00 1.79
C SER A 45 -8.26 -8.53 1.97
N ARG A 46 -9.20 -9.34 1.53
CA ARG A 46 -10.61 -9.01 1.71
C ARG A 46 -11.00 -8.97 3.17
N ASP A 47 -10.32 -9.76 3.99
CA ASP A 47 -10.71 -9.95 5.37
C ASP A 47 -9.83 -9.21 6.36
N ASP A 48 -8.71 -8.67 5.91
CA ASP A 48 -7.78 -8.09 6.86
C ASP A 48 -6.82 -7.10 6.20
N ILE A 49 -6.39 -6.14 7.01
CA ILE A 49 -5.32 -5.20 6.65
C ILE A 49 -4.27 -5.37 7.73
N GLU A 50 -3.12 -5.91 7.37
CA GLU A 50 -2.10 -6.26 8.35
C GLU A 50 -0.87 -5.39 8.19
N LEU A 51 -0.47 -4.70 9.26
CA LEU A 51 0.77 -3.93 9.27
C LEU A 51 1.95 -4.90 9.33
N VAL A 52 2.78 -4.89 8.30
CA VAL A 52 3.95 -5.76 8.23
C VAL A 52 5.12 -5.16 8.99
N HIS A 53 5.40 -3.89 8.73
CA HIS A 53 6.44 -3.14 9.43
C HIS A 53 6.14 -1.65 9.26
N ASN A 54 6.77 -0.85 10.08
CA ASN A 54 6.59 0.61 10.01
C ASN A 54 7.94 1.29 9.76
N LYS A 55 8.60 0.91 8.69
CA LYS A 55 9.90 1.52 8.34
C LYS A 55 9.76 2.99 7.97
N GLY A 56 8.58 3.41 7.57
CA GLY A 56 8.31 4.81 7.29
C GLY A 56 8.13 5.65 8.52
N ASP A 57 8.15 5.04 9.71
CA ASP A 57 8.07 5.74 10.99
C ASP A 57 6.83 6.63 11.09
N ILE A 58 5.70 6.09 10.71
CA ILE A 58 4.44 6.81 10.74
C ILE A 58 3.90 6.82 12.18
N PRO A 59 3.46 7.98 12.68
CA PRO A 59 2.89 8.04 14.03
C PRO A 59 1.66 7.15 14.18
N LYS A 60 1.45 6.64 15.39
CA LYS A 60 0.37 5.69 15.66
C LYS A 60 -1.00 6.21 15.28
N SER A 61 -1.27 7.48 15.55
CA SER A 61 -2.57 8.04 15.23
C SER A 61 -2.82 8.05 13.71
N ASP A 62 -1.77 8.33 12.95
CA ASP A 62 -1.86 8.31 11.50
C ASP A 62 -1.97 6.88 10.98
N LEU A 63 -1.23 5.94 11.59
CA LEU A 63 -1.34 4.54 11.20
C LEU A 63 -2.77 4.04 11.33
N ARG A 64 -3.45 4.40 12.42
CA ARG A 64 -4.84 4.00 12.61
C ARG A 64 -5.74 4.53 11.51
N LYS A 65 -5.56 5.79 11.16
CA LYS A 65 -6.38 6.42 10.12
C LYS A 65 -6.09 5.80 8.75
N ILE A 66 -4.83 5.53 8.49
CA ILE A 66 -4.42 4.88 7.24
C ILE A 66 -5.01 3.48 7.17
N GLN A 67 -4.96 2.73 8.26
CA GLN A 67 -5.48 1.38 8.27
C GLN A 67 -6.98 1.36 8.00
N LYS A 68 -7.73 2.30 8.57
CA LYS A 68 -9.15 2.41 8.30
C LYS A 68 -9.42 2.77 6.85
N PHE A 69 -8.60 3.65 6.29
CA PHE A 69 -8.73 4.02 4.90
C PHE A 69 -8.46 2.83 3.97
N LEU A 70 -7.42 2.07 4.27
CA LEU A 70 -7.09 0.88 3.48
C LEU A 70 -8.20 -0.15 3.57
N TRP A 71 -8.75 -0.33 4.76
CA TRP A 71 -9.87 -1.26 4.96
C TRP A 71 -11.06 -0.86 4.10
N ALA A 72 -11.42 0.41 4.13
CA ALA A 72 -12.56 0.90 3.36
C ALA A 72 -12.36 0.76 1.85
N ASN A 73 -11.11 0.77 1.41
CA ASN A 73 -10.78 0.74 -0.03
C ASN A 73 -10.13 -0.56 -0.46
N ARG A 74 -10.21 -1.62 0.34
CA ARG A 74 -9.46 -2.84 0.08
C ARG A 74 -9.81 -3.51 -1.24
N ASP A 75 -11.08 -3.51 -1.59
CA ASP A 75 -11.48 -4.14 -2.85
C ASP A 75 -10.91 -3.40 -4.05
N MET A 76 -10.90 -2.09 -3.97
CA MET A 76 -10.31 -1.27 -5.04
C MET A 76 -8.81 -1.49 -5.14
N ILE A 77 -8.14 -1.62 -3.99
CA ILE A 77 -6.70 -1.89 -3.97
C ILE A 77 -6.41 -3.24 -4.61
N ILE A 78 -7.19 -4.26 -4.26
CA ILE A 78 -7.02 -5.59 -4.81
C ILE A 78 -7.21 -5.56 -6.34
N GLY A 79 -8.24 -4.86 -6.80
CA GLY A 79 -8.47 -4.71 -8.23
C GLY A 79 -7.31 -4.02 -8.94
N LYS A 80 -6.79 -2.95 -8.34
CA LYS A 80 -5.66 -2.23 -8.92
C LYS A 80 -4.39 -3.09 -8.94
N TRP A 81 -4.21 -3.93 -7.93
CA TRP A 81 -3.06 -4.84 -7.90
C TRP A 81 -3.07 -5.78 -9.10
N TYR A 82 -4.21 -6.44 -9.34
CA TYR A 82 -4.32 -7.34 -10.49
C TYR A 82 -4.20 -6.59 -11.80
N ASN A 83 -4.72 -5.40 -11.85
CA ASN A 83 -4.61 -4.57 -13.04
C ASN A 83 -3.16 -4.21 -13.34
N HIS A 84 -2.38 -3.98 -12.30
CA HIS A 84 -0.99 -3.55 -12.45
C HIS A 84 -0.04 -4.71 -12.70
N PHE A 85 -0.19 -5.80 -11.94
CA PHE A 85 0.72 -6.92 -12.00
C PHE A 85 0.20 -8.09 -12.84
N GLY A 86 -1.05 -8.02 -13.26
CA GLY A 86 -1.69 -9.13 -13.96
C GLY A 86 -2.26 -10.12 -12.98
N SER A 87 -3.25 -10.90 -13.45
CA SER A 87 -3.87 -11.88 -12.59
C SER A 87 -3.07 -13.17 -12.56
N ASN A 88 -2.27 -13.42 -13.44
CA ASN A 88 -1.39 -14.53 -13.55
C ASN A 88 -1.80 -15.74 -13.52
N ASN A 89 -2.00 -15.80 -13.75
CA ASN A 89 -2.31 -16.68 -13.72
C ASN A 89 -1.93 -17.34 -13.99
#